data_264b76f2fdc4e0d5d7edf2b76ac22609
#
_entry.id   264b76f2fdc4e0d5d7edf2b76ac22609
#
_cell.length_a   1.000
_cell.length_b   1.000
_cell.length_c   1.000
_cell.angle_alpha   90.00
_cell.angle_beta   90.00
_cell.angle_gamma   90.00
#
_symmetry.space_group_name_H-M   'P 1'
#
loop_
_entity.id
_entity.type
_entity.pdbx_description
1 polymer ?
#
loop_
_entity_poly.entity_id
_entity_poly.type
_entity_poly.pdbx_seq_one_letter_code
_entity_poly.pdbx_strand_id
1 'polypeptide(L)'
;MTGIMMQGPDGAKADGRMVTVGMVYNPQPRKQKDDDTVSMPCDGVRYLAGLSGLFTLEELGLQMRRQAAQVGMDNAQQWISLTDAGSGLEHFMDVNFPLAVQIVDFRHAGEYVNDFAKVYTSGVEVEKLAAMWCHALKHEGGAALLAIFKGLDRASMKPSTREGHDTVLRYFGNHHKRMDYPTYLRKGWQIGSGAMESGCKTVVNQRLSMGGIRWGELGANGVAHLRGLNSSDADQWDAFWCYVMPA
;
A
#
# COMPACT_ATOMS: atom_id res chain seq x y z
N MET A 1 0.02 -2.06 -6.03
CA MET A 1 -0.04 -2.37 -7.49
C MET A 1 -1.38 -3.00 -7.82
N THR A 2 -1.92 -2.76 -9.00
CA THR A 2 -3.18 -3.38 -9.43
C THR A 2 -3.05 -3.91 -10.86
N GLY A 3 -3.70 -5.06 -11.15
CA GLY A 3 -3.57 -5.77 -12.42
C GLY A 3 -4.54 -5.26 -13.49
N ILE A 4 -4.08 -5.21 -14.72
CA ILE A 4 -4.89 -4.93 -15.92
C ILE A 4 -4.64 -5.98 -16.98
N MET A 5 -5.59 -6.17 -17.90
CA MET A 5 -5.45 -7.10 -19.02
C MET A 5 -4.86 -6.40 -20.23
N MET A 6 -3.78 -6.96 -20.76
CA MET A 6 -3.10 -6.46 -21.95
C MET A 6 -3.56 -7.21 -23.21
N GLN A 7 -3.49 -6.54 -24.35
CA GLN A 7 -3.66 -7.18 -25.64
C GLN A 7 -2.37 -7.94 -25.97
N GLY A 8 -2.50 -9.23 -26.25
CA GLY A 8 -1.37 -10.01 -26.78
C GLY A 8 -1.02 -9.55 -28.20
N PRO A 9 0.25 -9.67 -28.63
CA PRO A 9 0.65 -9.39 -30.00
C PRO A 9 -0.05 -10.35 -30.95
N ASP A 10 -0.45 -9.85 -32.12
CA ASP A 10 -0.98 -10.63 -33.26
C ASP A 10 -2.14 -11.59 -32.91
N GLY A 11 -3.02 -11.18 -31.99
CA GLY A 11 -4.14 -12.01 -31.55
C GLY A 11 -3.79 -13.11 -30.53
N ALA A 12 -2.59 -13.10 -30.01
CA ALA A 12 -2.19 -14.00 -28.92
C ALA A 12 -3.05 -13.82 -27.66
N LYS A 13 -2.98 -14.78 -26.76
CA LYS A 13 -3.71 -14.77 -25.48
C LYS A 13 -3.39 -13.49 -24.70
N ALA A 14 -4.44 -12.87 -24.15
CA ALA A 14 -4.27 -11.70 -23.30
C ALA A 14 -3.41 -12.03 -22.07
N ASP A 15 -2.51 -11.14 -21.72
CA ASP A 15 -1.62 -11.25 -20.55
C ASP A 15 -1.99 -10.18 -19.50
N GLY A 16 -1.78 -10.52 -18.24
CA GLY A 16 -1.99 -9.60 -17.12
C GLY A 16 -0.72 -8.79 -16.83
N ARG A 17 -0.83 -7.47 -16.81
CA ARG A 17 0.27 -6.59 -16.39
C ARG A 17 -0.14 -5.76 -15.18
N MET A 18 0.84 -5.40 -14.38
CA MET A 18 0.62 -4.57 -13.19
C MET A 18 0.78 -3.09 -13.53
N VAL A 19 -0.08 -2.26 -12.93
CA VAL A 19 0.11 -0.81 -12.87
C VAL A 19 0.65 -0.46 -11.50
N THR A 20 1.78 0.24 -11.48
CA THR A 20 2.35 0.79 -10.25
C THR A 20 1.69 2.15 -9.98
N VAL A 21 1.26 2.36 -8.75
CA VAL A 21 0.72 3.64 -8.29
C VAL A 21 1.53 4.10 -7.08
N GLY A 22 2.00 5.33 -7.12
CA GLY A 22 2.58 6.06 -5.98
C GLY A 22 1.66 7.20 -5.57
N MET A 23 1.65 7.54 -4.29
CA MET A 23 0.84 8.63 -3.75
C MET A 23 1.66 9.40 -2.72
N VAL A 24 1.61 10.73 -2.82
CA VAL A 24 2.17 11.65 -1.81
C VAL A 24 1.07 12.63 -1.41
N TYR A 25 0.96 12.92 -0.12
CA TYR A 25 -0.07 13.82 0.41
C TYR A 25 0.26 14.30 1.82
N ASN A 26 -0.42 15.38 2.25
CA ASN A 26 -0.45 15.83 3.63
C ASN A 26 -1.73 15.32 4.30
N PRO A 27 -1.66 14.47 5.34
CA PRO A 27 -2.85 14.04 6.06
C PRO A 27 -3.41 15.20 6.88
N GLN A 28 -4.73 15.40 6.81
CA GLN A 28 -5.42 16.35 7.67
C GLN A 28 -5.64 15.77 9.08
N PRO A 29 -5.67 16.58 10.13
CA PRO A 29 -5.94 16.10 11.50
C PRO A 29 -7.25 15.34 11.58
N ARG A 30 -7.25 14.20 12.27
CA ARG A 30 -8.46 13.42 12.54
C ARG A 30 -9.41 14.12 13.47
N LYS A 31 -10.71 13.96 13.24
CA LYS A 31 -11.74 14.21 14.24
C LYS A 31 -11.78 13.04 15.21
N GLN A 32 -11.95 13.30 16.48
CA GLN A 32 -11.82 12.37 17.63
C GLN A 32 -12.66 11.06 17.57
N LYS A 33 -13.52 10.88 16.55
CA LYS A 33 -14.41 9.72 16.37
C LYS A 33 -14.08 8.85 15.15
N ASP A 34 -13.00 9.12 14.43
CA ASP A 34 -12.68 8.39 13.21
C ASP A 34 -12.03 7.04 13.54
N ASP A 35 -12.39 6.01 12.80
CA ASP A 35 -11.72 4.72 12.85
C ASP A 35 -10.25 4.87 12.42
N ASP A 36 -9.33 4.45 13.30
CA ASP A 36 -7.88 4.59 13.09
C ASP A 36 -7.34 3.81 11.88
N THR A 37 -8.13 2.91 11.30
CA THR A 37 -7.80 2.15 10.11
C THR A 37 -8.35 2.75 8.82
N VAL A 38 -9.22 3.76 8.92
CA VAL A 38 -9.78 4.48 7.77
C VAL A 38 -8.83 5.58 7.33
N SER A 39 -8.81 5.88 6.05
CA SER A 39 -8.04 6.99 5.47
C SER A 39 -8.34 8.30 6.17
N MET A 40 -7.29 9.02 6.53
CA MET A 40 -7.41 10.43 6.91
C MET A 40 -7.81 11.26 5.69
N PRO A 41 -8.57 12.35 5.86
CA PRO A 41 -8.68 13.36 4.82
C PRO A 41 -7.28 13.80 4.40
N CYS A 42 -7.06 13.93 3.10
CA CYS A 42 -5.76 14.26 2.53
C CYS A 42 -5.82 15.62 1.85
N ASP A 43 -4.73 16.35 1.90
CA ASP A 43 -4.53 17.62 1.21
C ASP A 43 -3.25 17.55 0.40
N GLY A 44 -3.16 18.33 -0.69
CA GLY A 44 -2.00 18.31 -1.56
C GLY A 44 -1.74 16.94 -2.20
N VAL A 45 -2.79 16.20 -2.56
CA VAL A 45 -2.64 14.82 -3.08
C VAL A 45 -1.99 14.82 -4.45
N ARG A 46 -0.95 14.01 -4.60
CA ARG A 46 -0.24 13.77 -5.87
C ARG A 46 -0.18 12.27 -6.16
N TYR A 47 -0.65 11.88 -7.33
CA TYR A 47 -0.57 10.50 -7.81
C TYR A 47 0.45 10.37 -8.93
N LEU A 48 1.22 9.28 -8.87
CA LEU A 48 2.03 8.78 -9.98
C LEU A 48 1.50 7.42 -10.36
N ALA A 49 1.19 7.21 -11.62
CA ALA A 49 0.72 5.91 -12.08
C ALA A 49 1.34 5.58 -13.44
N GLY A 50 1.80 4.35 -13.62
CA GLY A 50 2.37 3.89 -14.88
C GLY A 50 2.45 2.37 -14.95
N LEU A 51 2.54 1.85 -16.17
CA LEU A 51 2.62 0.42 -16.42
C LEU A 51 3.97 -0.12 -15.93
N SER A 52 3.94 -1.12 -15.05
CA SER A 52 5.16 -1.74 -14.52
C SER A 52 6.01 -2.33 -15.66
N GLY A 53 7.31 -2.02 -15.64
CA GLY A 53 8.26 -2.43 -16.67
C GLY A 53 8.53 -1.37 -17.74
N LEU A 54 7.75 -0.27 -17.82
CA LEU A 54 8.02 0.86 -18.71
C LEU A 54 8.84 1.98 -18.05
N PHE A 55 9.06 1.89 -16.76
CA PHE A 55 9.94 2.79 -16.00
C PHE A 55 10.69 2.01 -14.93
N THR A 56 11.85 2.52 -14.58
CA THR A 56 12.70 1.95 -13.53
C THR A 56 12.23 2.40 -12.14
N LEU A 57 12.63 1.67 -11.10
CA LEU A 57 12.41 2.12 -9.72
C LEU A 57 13.15 3.43 -9.42
N GLU A 58 14.28 3.69 -10.07
CA GLU A 58 15.02 4.93 -9.94
C GLU A 58 14.24 6.11 -10.51
N GLU A 59 13.66 5.97 -11.70
CA GLU A 59 12.79 6.99 -12.32
C GLU A 59 11.54 7.25 -11.46
N LEU A 60 10.91 6.19 -10.94
CA LEU A 60 9.79 6.33 -10.02
C LEU A 60 10.19 7.10 -8.75
N GLY A 61 11.33 6.76 -8.17
CA GLY A 61 11.86 7.42 -6.98
C GLY A 61 12.12 8.90 -7.21
N LEU A 62 12.73 9.25 -8.35
CA LEU A 62 12.97 10.65 -8.74
C LEU A 62 11.65 11.42 -8.89
N GLN A 63 10.67 10.85 -9.56
CA GLN A 63 9.36 11.47 -9.74
C GLN A 63 8.62 11.63 -8.42
N MET A 64 8.64 10.62 -7.55
CA MET A 64 8.04 10.71 -6.22
C MET A 64 8.66 11.81 -5.36
N ARG A 65 10.00 11.94 -5.38
CA ARG A 65 10.68 13.06 -4.67
C ARG A 65 10.27 14.42 -5.20
N ARG A 66 10.12 14.57 -6.53
CA ARG A 66 9.62 15.82 -7.14
C ARG A 66 8.20 16.15 -6.67
N GLN A 67 7.32 15.16 -6.65
CA GLN A 67 5.96 15.35 -6.15
C GLN A 67 5.94 15.68 -4.65
N ALA A 68 6.78 15.01 -3.87
CA ALA A 68 6.92 15.27 -2.44
C ALA A 68 7.38 16.71 -2.14
N ALA A 69 8.35 17.21 -2.90
CA ALA A 69 8.80 18.59 -2.80
C ALA A 69 7.66 19.59 -3.11
N GLN A 70 6.84 19.31 -4.13
CA GLN A 70 5.69 20.16 -4.50
C GLN A 70 4.60 20.23 -3.42
N VAL A 71 4.40 19.17 -2.63
CA VAL A 71 3.47 19.21 -1.48
C VAL A 71 4.11 19.74 -0.20
N GLY A 72 5.33 20.28 -0.28
CA GLY A 72 5.99 20.92 0.85
C GLY A 72 6.64 19.94 1.83
N MET A 73 7.07 18.76 1.37
CA MET A 73 7.68 17.73 2.21
C MET A 73 8.87 18.26 3.04
N ASP A 74 9.67 19.17 2.49
CA ASP A 74 10.84 19.77 3.16
C ASP A 74 10.44 20.60 4.39
N ASN A 75 9.20 21.08 4.46
CA ASN A 75 8.66 21.81 5.59
C ASN A 75 7.89 20.92 6.59
N ALA A 76 7.72 19.64 6.27
CA ALA A 76 6.98 18.72 7.13
C ALA A 76 7.81 18.35 8.37
N GLN A 77 7.17 18.34 9.54
CA GLN A 77 7.82 17.95 10.79
C GLN A 77 8.23 16.48 10.81
N GLN A 78 7.50 15.63 10.09
CA GLN A 78 7.75 14.19 10.01
C GLN A 78 7.33 13.63 8.66
N TRP A 79 8.20 12.80 8.11
CA TRP A 79 7.89 12.01 6.92
C TRP A 79 7.49 10.60 7.33
N ILE A 80 6.45 10.08 6.70
CA ILE A 80 5.95 8.73 6.94
C ILE A 80 5.79 8.03 5.60
N SER A 81 6.33 6.84 5.48
CA SER A 81 6.05 5.94 4.37
C SER A 81 5.18 4.78 4.84
N LEU A 82 4.11 4.52 4.12
CA LEU A 82 3.16 3.44 4.40
C LEU A 82 3.17 2.46 3.23
N THR A 83 3.58 1.22 3.47
CA THR A 83 3.73 0.19 2.43
C THR A 83 3.13 -1.14 2.87
N ASP A 84 2.83 -2.00 1.91
CA ASP A 84 2.38 -3.38 2.13
C ASP A 84 3.52 -4.36 2.49
N ALA A 85 4.72 -3.86 2.75
CA ALA A 85 5.93 -4.66 2.99
C ALA A 85 6.32 -5.58 1.81
N GLY A 86 5.88 -5.26 0.60
CA GLY A 86 6.29 -5.96 -0.62
C GLY A 86 7.81 -5.93 -0.83
N SER A 87 8.32 -6.94 -1.54
CA SER A 87 9.75 -7.09 -1.80
C SER A 87 10.36 -5.84 -2.43
N GLY A 88 11.44 -5.35 -1.84
CA GLY A 88 12.18 -4.19 -2.33
C GLY A 88 11.61 -2.82 -1.95
N LEU A 89 10.38 -2.73 -1.40
CA LEU A 89 9.78 -1.44 -1.02
C LEU A 89 10.51 -0.79 0.16
N GLU A 90 11.00 -1.58 1.11
CA GLU A 90 11.81 -1.07 2.22
C GLU A 90 13.07 -0.38 1.68
N HIS A 91 13.84 -1.08 0.85
CA HIS A 91 15.04 -0.53 0.23
C HIS A 91 14.73 0.69 -0.66
N PHE A 92 13.63 0.64 -1.42
CA PHE A 92 13.18 1.79 -2.22
C PHE A 92 12.93 3.03 -1.35
N MET A 93 12.30 2.85 -0.18
CA MET A 93 12.06 3.95 0.76
C MET A 93 13.34 4.43 1.42
N ASP A 94 14.26 3.54 1.79
CA ASP A 94 15.57 3.90 2.35
C ASP A 94 16.38 4.77 1.39
N VAL A 95 16.36 4.44 0.09
CA VAL A 95 17.08 5.19 -0.93
C VAL A 95 16.42 6.54 -1.24
N ASN A 96 15.10 6.57 -1.35
CA ASN A 96 14.40 7.77 -1.85
C ASN A 96 13.91 8.70 -0.75
N PHE A 97 13.63 8.16 0.45
CA PHE A 97 13.06 8.89 1.59
C PHE A 97 13.70 8.44 2.91
N PRO A 98 15.03 8.61 3.07
CA PRO A 98 15.80 8.03 4.18
C PRO A 98 15.39 8.55 5.56
N LEU A 99 14.73 9.70 5.64
CA LEU A 99 14.23 10.29 6.88
C LEU A 99 12.79 9.86 7.22
N ALA A 100 12.14 9.12 6.34
CA ALA A 100 10.77 8.69 6.58
C ALA A 100 10.70 7.55 7.60
N VAL A 101 9.78 7.66 8.55
CA VAL A 101 9.42 6.51 9.39
C VAL A 101 8.63 5.53 8.53
N GLN A 102 9.17 4.35 8.34
CA GLN A 102 8.52 3.31 7.55
C GLN A 102 7.52 2.55 8.42
N ILE A 103 6.28 2.49 7.94
CA ILE A 103 5.17 1.78 8.57
C ILE A 103 4.66 0.71 7.61
N VAL A 104 4.50 -0.50 8.10
CA VAL A 104 3.79 -1.55 7.37
C VAL A 104 2.29 -1.33 7.50
N ASP A 105 1.56 -1.46 6.39
CA ASP A 105 0.10 -1.36 6.39
C ASP A 105 -0.52 -2.37 7.37
N PHE A 106 -1.30 -1.84 8.31
CA PHE A 106 -1.99 -2.64 9.32
C PHE A 106 -2.99 -3.63 8.69
N ARG A 107 -3.72 -3.24 7.64
CA ARG A 107 -4.68 -4.13 6.98
C ARG A 107 -3.97 -5.29 6.31
N HIS A 108 -2.88 -5.01 5.61
CA HIS A 108 -2.08 -6.06 4.97
C HIS A 108 -1.44 -7.00 6.00
N ALA A 109 -0.92 -6.48 7.11
CA ALA A 109 -0.46 -7.31 8.22
C ALA A 109 -1.60 -8.15 8.82
N GLY A 110 -2.81 -7.59 8.91
CA GLY A 110 -4.02 -8.27 9.35
C GLY A 110 -4.46 -9.42 8.43
N GLU A 111 -4.18 -9.35 7.13
CA GLU A 111 -4.45 -10.46 6.19
C GLU A 111 -3.67 -11.71 6.58
N TYR A 112 -2.37 -11.59 6.88
CA TYR A 112 -1.55 -12.69 7.38
C TYR A 112 -2.11 -13.29 8.68
N VAL A 113 -2.58 -12.44 9.58
CA VAL A 113 -3.22 -12.88 10.84
C VAL A 113 -4.49 -13.68 10.56
N ASN A 114 -5.37 -13.17 9.68
CA ASN A 114 -6.62 -13.82 9.32
C ASN A 114 -6.38 -15.16 8.60
N ASP A 115 -5.42 -15.21 7.69
CA ASP A 115 -5.11 -16.44 6.96
C ASP A 115 -4.51 -17.50 7.88
N PHE A 116 -3.66 -17.11 8.82
CA PHE A 116 -3.19 -18.04 9.84
C PHE A 116 -4.32 -18.54 10.76
N ALA A 117 -5.23 -17.68 11.20
CA ALA A 117 -6.37 -18.08 12.02
C ALA A 117 -7.23 -19.15 11.34
N LYS A 118 -7.47 -19.03 10.01
CA LYS A 118 -8.24 -19.99 9.21
C LYS A 118 -7.61 -21.40 9.20
N VAL A 119 -6.29 -21.51 9.24
CA VAL A 119 -5.58 -22.80 9.23
C VAL A 119 -5.29 -23.33 10.64
N TYR A 120 -5.31 -22.43 11.65
CA TYR A 120 -5.04 -22.76 13.04
C TYR A 120 -6.28 -23.33 13.74
N THR A 121 -7.46 -22.77 13.47
CA THR A 121 -8.73 -23.21 14.05
C THR A 121 -9.83 -23.28 12.99
N SER A 122 -11.08 -23.56 13.38
CA SER A 122 -12.22 -23.70 12.46
C SER A 122 -13.51 -23.15 13.05
N GLY A 123 -14.50 -22.89 12.18
CA GLY A 123 -15.83 -22.41 12.58
C GLY A 123 -15.78 -21.00 13.17
N VAL A 124 -16.63 -20.73 14.14
CA VAL A 124 -16.81 -19.41 14.78
C VAL A 124 -15.53 -18.93 15.50
N GLU A 125 -14.68 -19.86 15.91
CA GLU A 125 -13.44 -19.53 16.62
C GLU A 125 -12.42 -18.83 15.72
N VAL A 126 -12.50 -18.98 14.38
CA VAL A 126 -11.62 -18.29 13.43
C VAL A 126 -11.71 -16.77 13.58
N GLU A 127 -12.94 -16.24 13.54
CA GLU A 127 -13.19 -14.80 13.63
C GLU A 127 -12.78 -14.23 14.98
N LYS A 128 -13.08 -14.95 16.07
CA LYS A 128 -12.70 -14.53 17.43
C LYS A 128 -11.18 -14.46 17.59
N LEU A 129 -10.48 -15.50 17.14
CA LEU A 129 -9.03 -15.60 17.25
C LEU A 129 -8.33 -14.56 16.38
N ALA A 130 -8.79 -14.38 15.13
CA ALA A 130 -8.29 -13.34 14.25
C ALA A 130 -8.49 -11.94 14.84
N ALA A 131 -9.69 -11.65 15.39
CA ALA A 131 -9.97 -10.37 16.04
C ALA A 131 -9.07 -10.14 17.26
N MET A 132 -8.85 -11.17 18.09
CA MET A 132 -7.95 -11.10 19.25
C MET A 132 -6.51 -10.80 18.82
N TRP A 133 -5.99 -11.49 17.82
CA TRP A 133 -4.63 -11.26 17.32
C TRP A 133 -4.48 -9.92 16.61
N CYS A 134 -5.48 -9.49 15.84
CA CYS A 134 -5.49 -8.14 15.24
C CYS A 134 -5.56 -7.03 16.30
N HIS A 135 -6.30 -7.28 17.40
CA HIS A 135 -6.32 -6.36 18.56
C HIS A 135 -4.95 -6.25 19.20
N ALA A 136 -4.28 -7.38 19.47
CA ALA A 136 -2.92 -7.40 20.00
C ALA A 136 -1.94 -6.69 19.05
N LEU A 137 -2.04 -6.95 17.73
CA LEU A 137 -1.22 -6.26 16.73
C LEU A 137 -1.41 -4.74 16.81
N LYS A 138 -2.66 -4.25 16.89
CA LYS A 138 -2.99 -2.82 16.91
C LYS A 138 -2.55 -2.13 18.20
N HIS A 139 -2.75 -2.77 19.34
CA HIS A 139 -2.61 -2.14 20.66
C HIS A 139 -1.31 -2.49 21.39
N GLU A 140 -0.63 -3.56 20.99
CA GLU A 140 0.62 -4.02 21.58
C GLU A 140 1.77 -4.05 20.56
N GLY A 141 1.46 -4.04 19.25
CA GLY A 141 2.42 -3.97 18.16
C GLY A 141 2.90 -5.32 17.62
N GLY A 142 3.65 -5.25 16.52
CA GLY A 142 4.12 -6.45 15.80
C GLY A 142 5.07 -7.33 16.61
N ALA A 143 5.87 -6.75 17.50
CA ALA A 143 6.77 -7.51 18.35
C ALA A 143 6.03 -8.37 19.38
N ALA A 144 4.97 -7.84 19.99
CA ALA A 144 4.12 -8.57 20.92
C ALA A 144 3.38 -9.72 20.21
N LEU A 145 2.80 -9.46 19.04
CA LEU A 145 2.15 -10.52 18.27
C LEU A 145 3.13 -11.61 17.82
N LEU A 146 4.34 -11.26 17.42
CA LEU A 146 5.39 -12.23 17.10
C LEU A 146 5.73 -13.10 18.31
N ALA A 147 5.77 -12.53 19.52
CA ALA A 147 6.00 -13.28 20.75
C ALA A 147 4.85 -14.27 21.02
N ILE A 148 3.61 -13.86 20.81
CA ILE A 148 2.43 -14.75 20.89
C ILE A 148 2.59 -15.92 19.93
N PHE A 149 2.91 -15.68 18.66
CA PHE A 149 3.05 -16.74 17.67
C PHE A 149 4.22 -17.69 18.00
N LYS A 150 5.35 -17.17 18.50
CA LYS A 150 6.48 -18.00 18.96
C LYS A 150 6.12 -18.88 20.15
N GLY A 151 5.17 -18.47 20.97
CA GLY A 151 4.69 -19.23 22.14
C GLY A 151 3.72 -20.35 21.82
N LEU A 152 3.22 -20.47 20.56
CA LEU A 152 2.31 -21.52 20.16
C LEU A 152 3.03 -22.88 20.07
N ASP A 153 2.41 -23.95 20.57
CA ASP A 153 2.96 -25.30 20.48
C ASP A 153 2.92 -25.85 19.05
N ARG A 154 4.01 -25.64 18.33
CA ARG A 154 4.19 -26.12 16.94
C ARG A 154 4.15 -27.64 16.81
N ALA A 155 4.51 -28.38 17.90
CA ALA A 155 4.57 -29.85 17.82
C ALA A 155 3.17 -30.46 17.68
N SER A 156 2.16 -29.86 18.31
CA SER A 156 0.77 -30.31 18.23
C SER A 156 0.04 -29.90 16.93
N MET A 157 0.66 -29.03 16.10
CA MET A 157 0.02 -28.53 14.87
C MET A 157 -0.01 -29.57 13.75
N LYS A 158 -1.08 -29.54 12.94
CA LYS A 158 -1.17 -30.27 11.66
C LYS A 158 -0.18 -29.68 10.63
N PRO A 159 0.19 -30.43 9.57
CA PRO A 159 1.14 -29.93 8.56
C PRO A 159 0.75 -28.58 7.93
N SER A 160 -0.52 -28.41 7.53
CA SER A 160 -1.02 -27.14 6.96
C SER A 160 -0.95 -25.98 7.95
N THR A 161 -1.22 -26.23 9.23
CA THR A 161 -1.13 -25.24 10.30
C THR A 161 0.33 -24.85 10.56
N ARG A 162 1.28 -25.81 10.48
CA ARG A 162 2.73 -25.53 10.61
C ARG A 162 3.22 -24.62 9.49
N GLU A 163 2.78 -24.84 8.26
CA GLU A 163 3.13 -23.98 7.12
C GLU A 163 2.62 -22.55 7.32
N GLY A 164 1.37 -22.40 7.74
CA GLY A 164 0.81 -21.09 8.10
C GLY A 164 1.55 -20.42 9.25
N HIS A 165 1.92 -21.19 10.29
CA HIS A 165 2.70 -20.71 11.42
C HIS A 165 4.10 -20.25 11.00
N ASP A 166 4.81 -21.03 10.18
CA ASP A 166 6.13 -20.65 9.65
C ASP A 166 6.03 -19.38 8.78
N THR A 167 4.93 -19.20 8.07
CA THR A 167 4.66 -18.01 7.26
C THR A 167 4.50 -16.76 8.12
N VAL A 168 3.68 -16.80 9.18
CA VAL A 168 3.50 -15.62 10.07
C VAL A 168 4.76 -15.34 10.87
N LEU A 169 5.50 -16.35 11.33
CA LEU A 169 6.78 -16.15 12.02
C LEU A 169 7.81 -15.46 11.13
N ARG A 170 7.90 -15.86 9.86
CA ARG A 170 8.79 -15.21 8.88
C ARG A 170 8.36 -13.78 8.59
N TYR A 171 7.07 -13.54 8.32
CA TYR A 171 6.54 -12.22 8.00
C TYR A 171 6.73 -11.25 9.18
N PHE A 172 6.22 -11.57 10.34
CA PHE A 172 6.37 -10.71 11.52
C PHE A 172 7.82 -10.64 12.00
N GLY A 173 8.61 -11.71 11.85
CA GLY A 173 10.03 -11.71 12.12
C GLY A 173 10.78 -10.64 11.34
N ASN A 174 10.48 -10.50 10.06
CA ASN A 174 11.11 -9.53 9.18
C ASN A 174 10.60 -8.09 9.38
N HIS A 175 9.33 -7.92 9.76
CA HIS A 175 8.66 -6.63 9.65
C HIS A 175 8.22 -5.99 10.97
N HIS A 176 8.28 -6.70 12.11
CA HIS A 176 7.77 -6.23 13.41
C HIS A 176 8.31 -4.86 13.85
N LYS A 177 9.54 -4.50 13.46
CA LYS A 177 10.15 -3.20 13.78
C LYS A 177 9.40 -2.01 13.16
N ARG A 178 8.68 -2.24 12.06
CA ARG A 178 7.86 -1.25 11.34
C ARG A 178 6.37 -1.37 11.68
N MET A 179 6.04 -2.06 12.77
CA MET A 179 4.66 -2.33 13.23
C MET A 179 4.47 -1.88 14.69
N ASP A 180 5.09 -0.78 15.10
CA ASP A 180 4.85 -0.16 16.42
C ASP A 180 3.58 0.70 16.34
N TYR A 181 2.46 0.06 15.98
CA TYR A 181 1.18 0.74 15.80
C TYR A 181 0.70 1.49 17.06
N PRO A 182 0.90 1.00 18.32
CA PRO A 182 0.54 1.76 19.49
C PRO A 182 1.20 3.14 19.55
N THR A 183 2.48 3.20 19.21
CA THR A 183 3.21 4.49 19.19
C THR A 183 2.75 5.36 18.01
N TYR A 184 2.52 4.79 16.84
CA TYR A 184 2.05 5.54 15.68
C TYR A 184 0.67 6.16 15.92
N LEU A 185 -0.25 5.39 16.52
CA LEU A 185 -1.59 5.88 16.87
C LEU A 185 -1.54 6.99 17.93
N ARG A 186 -0.69 6.87 18.97
CA ARG A 186 -0.50 7.95 19.96
C ARG A 186 0.02 9.24 19.33
N LYS A 187 0.80 9.14 18.26
CA LYS A 187 1.28 10.30 17.49
C LYS A 187 0.26 10.82 16.47
N GLY A 188 -0.91 10.20 16.38
CA GLY A 188 -1.94 10.54 15.40
C GLY A 188 -1.58 10.13 13.96
N TRP A 189 -0.62 9.21 13.78
CA TRP A 189 -0.21 8.78 12.46
C TRP A 189 -1.14 7.73 11.89
N GLN A 190 -1.29 7.75 10.56
CA GLN A 190 -2.05 6.75 9.83
C GLN A 190 -1.29 5.42 9.79
N ILE A 191 -2.00 4.32 10.03
CA ILE A 191 -1.43 2.96 9.99
C ILE A 191 -2.01 2.09 8.87
N GLY A 192 -3.02 2.58 8.13
CA GLY A 192 -3.68 1.84 7.05
C GLY A 192 -3.62 2.59 5.73
N SER A 193 -3.51 1.84 4.63
CA SER A 193 -3.35 2.33 3.25
C SER A 193 -4.66 2.69 2.55
N GLY A 194 -5.74 2.94 3.26
CA GLY A 194 -7.05 3.20 2.68
C GLY A 194 -7.07 4.34 1.65
N ALA A 195 -6.23 5.38 1.82
CA ALA A 195 -6.06 6.43 0.82
C ALA A 195 -5.47 5.88 -0.49
N MET A 196 -4.47 5.00 -0.42
CA MET A 196 -3.86 4.35 -1.56
C MET A 196 -4.83 3.37 -2.24
N GLU A 197 -5.62 2.61 -1.46
CA GLU A 197 -6.66 1.71 -2.01
C GLU A 197 -7.70 2.52 -2.81
N SER A 198 -8.16 3.64 -2.25
CA SER A 198 -9.05 4.58 -2.94
C SER A 198 -8.39 5.14 -4.20
N GLY A 199 -7.13 5.53 -4.13
CA GLY A 199 -6.34 6.00 -5.26
C GLY A 199 -6.21 4.93 -6.36
N CYS A 200 -5.87 3.70 -6.03
CA CYS A 200 -5.83 2.59 -6.99
C CYS A 200 -7.19 2.36 -7.65
N LYS A 201 -8.28 2.41 -6.88
CA LYS A 201 -9.64 2.29 -7.42
C LYS A 201 -9.94 3.41 -8.41
N THR A 202 -9.64 4.65 -8.06
CA THR A 202 -9.93 5.82 -8.89
C THR A 202 -9.01 5.88 -10.10
N VAL A 203 -7.70 5.76 -9.91
CA VAL A 203 -6.71 5.96 -10.98
C VAL A 203 -6.72 4.78 -11.97
N VAL A 204 -6.82 3.54 -11.47
CA VAL A 204 -6.65 2.34 -12.29
C VAL A 204 -7.97 1.61 -12.53
N ASN A 205 -8.61 1.13 -11.45
CA ASN A 205 -9.68 0.14 -11.59
C ASN A 205 -10.90 0.67 -12.35
N GLN A 206 -11.31 1.91 -12.12
CA GLN A 206 -12.48 2.52 -12.78
C GLN A 206 -12.35 2.61 -14.31
N ARG A 207 -11.14 2.54 -14.86
CA ARG A 207 -10.93 2.68 -16.29
C ARG A 207 -10.10 1.57 -16.93
N LEU A 208 -9.04 1.15 -16.26
CA LEU A 208 -8.07 0.22 -16.85
C LEU A 208 -8.42 -1.26 -16.57
N SER A 209 -9.15 -1.55 -15.47
CA SER A 209 -9.54 -2.91 -15.09
C SER A 209 -10.99 -3.26 -15.42
N MET A 210 -11.64 -2.52 -16.33
CA MET A 210 -13.03 -2.82 -16.73
C MET A 210 -13.10 -4.13 -17.53
N GLY A 211 -14.16 -4.91 -17.30
CA GLY A 211 -14.39 -6.18 -17.97
C GLY A 211 -14.43 -6.02 -19.51
N GLY A 212 -13.79 -6.95 -20.21
CA GLY A 212 -13.75 -6.98 -21.68
C GLY A 212 -12.77 -6.03 -22.34
N ILE A 213 -12.15 -5.11 -21.60
CA ILE A 213 -11.15 -4.18 -22.16
C ILE A 213 -9.78 -4.87 -22.18
N ARG A 214 -9.06 -4.69 -23.29
CA ARG A 214 -7.66 -5.09 -23.49
C ARG A 214 -6.88 -3.87 -23.94
N TRP A 215 -5.72 -3.69 -23.36
CA TRP A 215 -4.91 -2.50 -23.56
C TRP A 215 -3.65 -2.79 -24.36
N GLY A 216 -3.33 -1.94 -25.31
CA GLY A 216 -1.96 -1.83 -25.81
C GLY A 216 -1.07 -1.12 -24.78
N GLU A 217 0.21 -1.44 -24.77
CA GLU A 217 1.17 -1.00 -23.75
C GLU A 217 1.25 0.51 -23.60
N LEU A 218 1.44 1.23 -24.72
CA LEU A 218 1.48 2.70 -24.75
C LEU A 218 0.16 3.33 -24.29
N GLY A 219 -0.97 2.75 -24.75
CA GLY A 219 -2.30 3.25 -24.39
C GLY A 219 -2.59 3.07 -22.89
N ALA A 220 -2.28 1.90 -22.33
CA ALA A 220 -2.43 1.65 -20.90
C ALA A 220 -1.58 2.61 -20.06
N ASN A 221 -0.31 2.78 -20.43
CA ASN A 221 0.61 3.67 -19.74
C ASN A 221 0.15 5.13 -19.81
N GLY A 222 -0.18 5.62 -21.00
CA GLY A 222 -0.67 6.99 -21.19
C GLY A 222 -1.95 7.28 -20.39
N VAL A 223 -2.92 6.36 -20.40
CA VAL A 223 -4.15 6.52 -19.62
C VAL A 223 -3.87 6.45 -18.12
N ALA A 224 -2.95 5.59 -17.64
CA ALA A 224 -2.57 5.55 -16.25
C ALA A 224 -1.95 6.89 -15.79
N HIS A 225 -1.02 7.44 -16.57
CA HIS A 225 -0.42 8.75 -16.28
C HIS A 225 -1.45 9.88 -16.26
N LEU A 226 -2.30 10.00 -17.27
CA LEU A 226 -3.32 11.04 -17.34
C LEU A 226 -4.33 10.94 -16.20
N ARG A 227 -4.70 9.71 -15.79
CA ARG A 227 -5.61 9.53 -14.66
C ARG A 227 -4.94 9.84 -13.33
N GLY A 228 -3.66 9.50 -13.15
CA GLY A 228 -2.87 9.91 -12.00
C GLY A 228 -2.83 11.44 -11.89
N LEU A 229 -2.54 12.11 -12.99
CA LEU A 229 -2.51 13.57 -13.07
C LEU A 229 -3.88 14.20 -12.76
N ASN A 230 -4.96 13.71 -13.39
CA ASN A 230 -6.33 14.21 -13.18
C ASN A 230 -6.86 13.94 -11.76
N SER A 231 -6.36 12.91 -11.08
CA SER A 231 -6.72 12.59 -9.69
C SER A 231 -5.85 13.31 -8.66
N SER A 232 -4.81 14.00 -9.12
CA SER A 232 -3.99 14.91 -8.31
C SER A 232 -4.69 16.24 -8.14
N ASP A 233 -4.16 17.11 -7.28
CA ASP A 233 -4.73 18.45 -7.10
C ASP A 233 -4.80 19.23 -8.40
N ALA A 234 -5.83 20.06 -8.55
CA ALA A 234 -6.24 20.70 -9.80
C ALA A 234 -5.13 21.53 -10.48
N ASP A 235 -4.23 22.13 -9.72
CA ASP A 235 -3.11 22.91 -10.27
C ASP A 235 -2.18 22.10 -11.17
N GLN A 236 -1.99 20.80 -10.92
CA GLN A 236 -1.15 19.95 -11.78
C GLN A 236 -1.80 19.65 -13.13
N TRP A 237 -3.09 19.43 -13.15
CA TRP A 237 -3.84 19.21 -14.38
C TRP A 237 -3.80 20.43 -15.27
N ASP A 238 -4.10 21.59 -14.72
CA ASP A 238 -4.13 22.85 -15.47
C ASP A 238 -2.73 23.24 -15.96
N ALA A 239 -1.70 23.11 -15.12
CA ALA A 239 -0.32 23.36 -15.49
C ALA A 239 0.15 22.45 -16.63
N PHE A 240 -0.22 21.17 -16.62
CA PHE A 240 0.12 20.24 -17.70
C PHE A 240 -0.46 20.70 -19.05
N TRP A 241 -1.74 21.06 -19.09
CA TRP A 241 -2.39 21.48 -20.33
C TRP A 241 -1.90 22.83 -20.83
N CYS A 242 -1.62 23.77 -19.94
CA CYS A 242 -0.97 25.03 -20.32
C CYS A 242 0.41 24.82 -20.97
N TYR A 243 1.14 23.79 -20.54
CA TYR A 243 2.44 23.45 -21.12
C TYR A 243 2.34 22.72 -22.46
N VAL A 244 1.40 21.77 -22.58
CA VAL A 244 1.23 20.91 -23.77
C VAL A 244 0.48 21.64 -24.90
N MET A 245 -0.42 22.54 -24.56
CA MET A 245 -1.22 23.34 -25.49
C MET A 245 -1.05 24.83 -25.18
N PRO A 246 0.12 25.41 -25.48
CA PRO A 246 0.28 26.85 -25.35
C PRO A 246 -0.71 27.57 -26.25
N ALA A 247 -1.34 28.64 -25.75
CA ALA A 247 -2.36 29.42 -26.43
C ALA A 247 -1.83 30.07 -27.71
#